data_278768d95e2a8472982b576ba4c7c395
#
_entry.id   278768d95e2a8472982b576ba4c7c395
#
_cell.length_a   1.000
_cell.length_b   1.000
_cell.length_c   1.000
_cell.angle_alpha   90.00
_cell.angle_beta   90.00
_cell.angle_gamma   90.00
#
_symmetry.space_group_name_H-M   'P 1'
#
loop_
_entity.id
_entity.type
_entity.pdbx_description
1 polymer ?
#
loop_
_entity_poly.entity_id
_entity_poly.type
_entity_poly.pdbx_seq_one_letter_code
_entity_poly.pdbx_strand_id
1 'polypeptide(L)'
;MNRLTLEEFKEAEKLPLIVVLDDVRSLYNVGSVFRSCDAFRVEAVYLCGITATPPNTEIHKTALGGEDSVDWEYFKTTEEAVEKLKQKGYFVYSIEQVEGSTKLQNLPEAHEELFKQENESEKQENSSLPKGYAVIFGNEVKGVKQNIVDMSDGCLEISQFGTKHSLNVSVTAGIVVWEFAKLLKL
;
A
#
# COMPACT_ATOMS: atom_id res chain seq x y z
N MET A 1 -0.58 26.81 6.66
CA MET A 1 -1.09 25.45 6.84
C MET A 1 -0.42 24.88 8.07
N ASN A 2 -1.19 24.58 9.13
CA ASN A 2 -0.61 23.99 10.33
C ASN A 2 -0.28 22.53 10.06
N ARG A 3 0.99 22.16 10.19
CA ARG A 3 1.43 20.77 10.15
C ARG A 3 1.20 20.17 11.55
N LEU A 4 0.80 18.91 11.59
CA LEU A 4 0.68 18.17 12.84
C LEU A 4 2.07 18.00 13.49
N THR A 5 2.12 18.04 14.81
CA THR A 5 3.26 17.51 15.56
C THR A 5 3.30 16.00 15.47
N LEU A 6 4.38 15.39 15.90
CA LEU A 6 4.50 13.92 15.93
C LEU A 6 3.42 13.29 16.83
N GLU A 7 3.18 13.89 18.01
CA GLU A 7 2.15 13.43 18.94
C GLU A 7 0.75 13.54 18.33
N GLU A 8 0.42 14.70 17.76
CA GLU A 8 -0.86 14.90 17.06
C GLU A 8 -1.03 13.93 15.90
N PHE A 9 0.04 13.62 15.15
CA PHE A 9 -0.01 12.62 14.07
C PHE A 9 -0.32 11.22 14.63
N LYS A 10 0.30 10.82 15.73
CA LYS A 10 0.07 9.50 16.35
C LYS A 10 -1.38 9.32 16.83
N GLU A 11 -2.00 10.38 17.32
CA GLU A 11 -3.39 10.38 17.80
C GLU A 11 -4.42 10.59 16.69
N ALA A 12 -4.01 11.18 15.55
CA ALA A 12 -4.90 11.47 14.44
C ALA A 12 -5.45 10.20 13.81
N GLU A 13 -6.69 10.28 13.31
CA GLU A 13 -7.28 9.23 12.50
C GLU A 13 -6.41 8.94 11.26
N LYS A 14 -6.15 7.68 11.00
CA LYS A 14 -5.34 7.23 9.86
C LYS A 14 -6.20 6.91 8.64
N LEU A 15 -5.61 7.06 7.47
CA LEU A 15 -6.14 6.47 6.25
C LEU A 15 -6.07 4.94 6.41
N PRO A 16 -7.18 4.18 6.28
CA PRO A 16 -7.18 2.73 6.46
C PRO A 16 -6.51 2.03 5.26
N LEU A 17 -5.24 2.32 5.08
CA LEU A 17 -4.37 1.83 4.03
C LEU A 17 -3.04 1.40 4.63
N ILE A 18 -2.58 0.21 4.27
CA ILE A 18 -1.25 -0.29 4.60
C ILE A 18 -0.43 -0.41 3.31
N VAL A 19 0.76 0.16 3.31
CA VAL A 19 1.71 0.05 2.21
C VAL A 19 2.69 -1.07 2.51
N VAL A 20 2.83 -2.04 1.60
CA VAL A 20 3.74 -3.18 1.73
C VAL A 20 4.85 -3.06 0.71
N LEU A 21 6.10 -3.16 1.14
CA LEU A 21 7.29 -3.14 0.28
C LEU A 21 7.91 -4.53 0.20
N ASP A 22 7.72 -5.21 -0.95
CA ASP A 22 8.20 -6.57 -1.23
C ASP A 22 9.60 -6.53 -1.83
N ASP A 23 10.63 -6.82 -1.03
CA ASP A 23 12.03 -6.84 -1.45
C ASP A 23 12.50 -5.55 -2.15
N VAL A 24 12.07 -4.39 -1.69
CA VAL A 24 12.51 -3.08 -2.22
C VAL A 24 13.94 -2.81 -1.78
N ARG A 25 14.85 -2.64 -2.74
CA ARG A 25 16.28 -2.56 -2.51
C ARG A 25 16.79 -1.15 -2.19
N SER A 26 16.19 -0.16 -2.81
CA SER A 26 16.64 1.22 -2.69
C SER A 26 16.18 1.87 -1.38
N LEU A 27 17.14 2.21 -0.54
CA LEU A 27 16.92 2.93 0.72
C LEU A 27 16.24 4.28 0.48
N TYR A 28 16.59 4.98 -0.61
CA TYR A 28 15.95 6.24 -0.98
C TYR A 28 14.50 6.06 -1.38
N ASN A 29 14.15 4.96 -2.05
CA ASN A 29 12.76 4.64 -2.37
C ASN A 29 11.97 4.36 -1.10
N VAL A 30 12.51 3.58 -0.16
CA VAL A 30 11.89 3.30 1.13
C VAL A 30 11.60 4.61 1.88
N GLY A 31 12.57 5.51 1.99
CA GLY A 31 12.38 6.80 2.65
C GLY A 31 11.33 7.67 1.94
N SER A 32 11.35 7.72 0.61
CA SER A 32 10.35 8.48 -0.18
C SER A 32 8.94 7.92 -0.01
N VAL A 33 8.79 6.60 0.16
CA VAL A 33 7.50 5.98 0.48
C VAL A 33 7.02 6.40 1.86
N PHE A 34 7.88 6.37 2.89
CA PHE A 34 7.52 6.87 4.23
C PHE A 34 7.04 8.32 4.19
N ARG A 35 7.72 9.19 3.44
CA ARG A 35 7.32 10.59 3.28
C ARG A 35 5.93 10.73 2.62
N SER A 36 5.63 9.93 1.61
CA SER A 36 4.31 9.91 0.97
C SER A 36 3.25 9.38 1.93
N CYS A 37 3.56 8.34 2.70
CA CYS A 37 2.66 7.76 3.69
C CYS A 37 2.36 8.76 4.84
N ASP A 38 3.35 9.52 5.30
CA ASP A 38 3.16 10.60 6.27
C ASP A 38 2.21 11.67 5.74
N ALA A 39 2.41 12.12 4.50
CA ALA A 39 1.61 13.18 3.89
C ALA A 39 0.10 12.86 3.86
N PHE A 40 -0.28 11.60 3.74
CA PHE A 40 -1.67 11.13 3.66
C PHE A 40 -2.13 10.37 4.91
N ARG A 41 -1.34 10.37 5.98
CA ARG A 41 -1.65 9.66 7.24
C ARG A 41 -1.98 8.18 7.02
N VAL A 42 -1.21 7.50 6.15
CA VAL A 42 -1.31 6.06 5.94
C VAL A 42 -1.15 5.33 7.27
N GLU A 43 -1.93 4.27 7.50
CA GLU A 43 -1.97 3.56 8.78
C GLU A 43 -0.62 2.94 9.15
N ALA A 44 0.03 2.24 8.20
CA ALA A 44 1.35 1.65 8.43
C ALA A 44 2.09 1.33 7.12
N VAL A 45 3.40 1.12 7.25
CA VAL A 45 4.27 0.56 6.20
C VAL A 45 4.80 -0.79 6.66
N TYR A 46 4.59 -1.85 5.87
CA TYR A 46 5.13 -3.18 6.09
C TYR A 46 6.37 -3.38 5.22
N LEU A 47 7.49 -3.67 5.86
CA LEU A 47 8.80 -3.84 5.23
C LEU A 47 9.15 -5.32 5.17
N CYS A 48 9.24 -5.89 3.96
CA CYS A 48 9.34 -7.34 3.79
C CYS A 48 10.67 -7.76 3.15
N GLY A 49 11.20 -8.89 3.59
CA GLY A 49 12.38 -9.51 3.01
C GLY A 49 13.63 -8.67 3.15
N ILE A 50 14.26 -8.32 2.01
CA ILE A 50 15.49 -7.51 1.98
C ILE A 50 15.23 -6.00 2.13
N THR A 51 13.99 -5.57 2.23
CA THR A 51 13.65 -4.16 2.43
C THR A 51 14.22 -3.69 3.76
N ALA A 52 15.04 -2.65 3.71
CA ALA A 52 15.68 -2.10 4.90
C ALA A 52 14.68 -1.40 5.83
N THR A 53 15.01 -1.40 7.11
CA THR A 53 14.16 -0.82 8.17
C THR A 53 14.79 0.43 8.79
N PRO A 54 13.98 1.38 9.30
CA PRO A 54 14.48 2.38 10.22
C PRO A 54 15.04 1.77 11.54
N PRO A 55 15.96 2.43 12.26
CA PRO A 55 16.61 3.67 11.86
C PRO A 55 17.71 3.43 10.81
N ASN A 56 17.74 4.25 9.78
CA ASN A 56 18.75 4.17 8.72
C ASN A 56 18.99 5.56 8.12
N THR A 57 20.24 6.00 8.05
CA THR A 57 20.58 7.35 7.57
C THR A 57 20.21 7.63 6.14
N GLU A 58 20.27 6.62 5.26
CA GLU A 58 19.92 6.77 3.84
C GLU A 58 18.38 6.82 3.66
N ILE A 59 17.61 6.06 4.45
CA ILE A 59 16.16 6.18 4.51
C ILE A 59 15.78 7.59 5.00
N HIS A 60 16.41 8.07 6.06
CA HIS A 60 16.12 9.37 6.66
C HIS A 60 16.31 10.54 5.67
N LYS A 61 17.31 10.47 4.78
CA LYS A 61 17.57 11.52 3.78
C LYS A 61 16.36 11.83 2.88
N THR A 62 15.50 10.89 2.62
CA THR A 62 14.32 11.06 1.76
C THR A 62 13.01 11.02 2.54
N ALA A 63 12.96 10.31 3.66
CA ALA A 63 11.80 10.23 4.54
C ALA A 63 11.57 11.54 5.31
N LEU A 64 12.65 12.26 5.68
CA LEU A 64 12.61 13.55 6.38
C LEU A 64 11.75 13.53 7.66
N GLY A 65 11.80 12.44 8.42
CA GLY A 65 11.03 12.21 9.64
C GLY A 65 9.71 11.45 9.43
N GLY A 66 9.32 11.15 8.19
CA GLY A 66 8.13 10.34 7.93
C GLY A 66 8.23 8.93 8.53
N GLU A 67 9.43 8.39 8.66
CA GLU A 67 9.69 7.11 9.32
C GLU A 67 9.48 7.11 10.84
N ASP A 68 9.44 8.29 11.46
CA ASP A 68 9.16 8.45 12.88
C ASP A 68 7.66 8.63 13.14
N SER A 69 6.92 9.21 12.18
CA SER A 69 5.49 9.48 12.30
C SER A 69 4.64 8.27 11.89
N VAL A 70 4.94 7.64 10.76
CA VAL A 70 4.19 6.49 10.24
C VAL A 70 4.62 5.21 10.95
N ASP A 71 3.65 4.44 11.44
CA ASP A 71 3.93 3.14 12.03
C ASP A 71 4.45 2.17 10.98
N TRP A 72 5.35 1.28 11.37
CA TRP A 72 5.89 0.28 10.47
C TRP A 72 6.16 -1.05 11.18
N GLU A 73 6.18 -2.12 10.40
CA GLU A 73 6.50 -3.46 10.89
C GLU A 73 7.36 -4.19 9.86
N TYR A 74 8.32 -4.99 10.34
CA TYR A 74 9.15 -5.84 9.49
C TYR A 74 8.63 -7.27 9.47
N PHE A 75 8.64 -7.87 8.28
CA PHE A 75 8.32 -9.27 8.04
C PHE A 75 9.48 -9.96 7.32
N LYS A 76 9.80 -11.16 7.75
CA LYS A 76 10.85 -11.95 7.11
C LYS A 76 10.49 -12.28 5.65
N THR A 77 9.21 -12.50 5.38
CA THR A 77 8.67 -12.75 4.04
C THR A 77 7.43 -11.92 3.79
N THR A 78 7.12 -11.65 2.53
CA THR A 78 5.90 -10.92 2.14
C THR A 78 4.66 -11.77 2.35
N GLU A 79 4.79 -13.08 2.24
CA GLU A 79 3.73 -14.03 2.54
C GLU A 79 3.20 -13.87 3.97
N GLU A 80 4.10 -13.77 4.97
CA GLU A 80 3.72 -13.53 6.37
C GLU A 80 2.93 -12.22 6.53
N ALA A 81 3.35 -11.17 5.82
CA ALA A 81 2.65 -9.89 5.84
C ALA A 81 1.24 -9.99 5.24
N VAL A 82 1.10 -10.67 4.09
CA VAL A 82 -0.19 -10.88 3.41
C VAL A 82 -1.13 -11.70 4.28
N GLU A 83 -0.66 -12.79 4.87
CA GLU A 83 -1.47 -13.61 5.79
C GLU A 83 -1.98 -12.80 6.97
N LYS A 84 -1.12 -12.00 7.60
CA LYS A 84 -1.50 -11.11 8.70
C LYS A 84 -2.56 -10.08 8.27
N LEU A 85 -2.41 -9.48 7.10
CA LEU A 85 -3.35 -8.50 6.55
C LEU A 85 -4.73 -9.13 6.31
N LYS A 86 -4.78 -10.30 5.70
CA LYS A 86 -6.03 -11.05 5.48
C LYS A 86 -6.72 -11.43 6.79
N GLN A 87 -5.97 -11.92 7.77
CA GLN A 87 -6.48 -12.21 9.11
C GLN A 87 -7.08 -10.98 9.80
N LYS A 88 -6.52 -9.79 9.52
CA LYS A 88 -7.05 -8.51 10.03
C LYS A 88 -8.22 -7.96 9.23
N GLY A 89 -8.63 -8.60 8.14
CA GLY A 89 -9.74 -8.19 7.29
C GLY A 89 -9.41 -7.10 6.28
N TYR A 90 -8.15 -6.95 5.88
CA TYR A 90 -7.75 -6.04 4.80
C TYR A 90 -7.93 -6.69 3.43
N PHE A 91 -8.39 -5.90 2.46
CA PHE A 91 -8.37 -6.29 1.05
C PHE A 91 -6.99 -5.96 0.46
N VAL A 92 -6.31 -6.96 -0.08
CA VAL A 92 -4.92 -6.85 -0.50
C VAL A 92 -4.82 -6.74 -2.02
N TYR A 93 -4.25 -5.63 -2.49
CA TYR A 93 -3.90 -5.42 -3.89
C TYR A 93 -2.40 -5.55 -4.12
N SER A 94 -1.98 -6.30 -5.14
CA SER A 94 -0.65 -6.17 -5.73
C SER A 94 -0.65 -5.09 -6.81
N ILE A 95 0.36 -4.22 -6.79
CA ILE A 95 0.54 -3.18 -7.81
C ILE A 95 1.43 -3.74 -8.91
N GLU A 96 0.80 -4.33 -9.92
CA GLU A 96 1.49 -5.06 -10.99
C GLU A 96 0.63 -5.12 -12.26
N GLN A 97 1.27 -5.18 -13.41
CA GLN A 97 0.62 -5.38 -14.71
C GLN A 97 0.50 -6.87 -15.00
N VAL A 98 -0.67 -7.43 -14.74
CA VAL A 98 -0.98 -8.84 -15.00
C VAL A 98 -2.31 -8.95 -15.74
N GLU A 99 -2.54 -10.10 -16.36
CA GLU A 99 -3.84 -10.37 -16.99
C GLU A 99 -4.96 -10.31 -15.95
N GLY A 100 -6.01 -9.54 -16.24
CA GLY A 100 -7.13 -9.34 -15.33
C GLY A 100 -6.90 -8.25 -14.27
N SER A 101 -5.79 -7.50 -14.31
CA SER A 101 -5.58 -6.36 -13.40
C SER A 101 -6.61 -5.25 -13.64
N THR A 102 -7.04 -4.62 -12.56
CA THR A 102 -7.89 -3.42 -12.61
C THR A 102 -7.00 -2.20 -12.84
N LYS A 103 -7.39 -1.35 -13.78
CA LYS A 103 -6.70 -0.06 -13.97
C LYS A 103 -6.96 0.85 -12.78
N LEU A 104 -5.93 1.52 -12.30
CA LEU A 104 -6.01 2.38 -11.10
C LEU A 104 -7.10 3.46 -11.22
N GLN A 105 -7.35 4.00 -12.41
CA GLN A 105 -8.44 4.96 -12.63
C GLN A 105 -9.84 4.39 -12.39
N ASN A 106 -9.99 3.05 -12.43
CA ASN A 106 -11.26 2.35 -12.18
C ASN A 106 -11.35 1.82 -10.72
N LEU A 107 -10.45 2.28 -9.85
CA LEU A 107 -10.48 1.91 -8.42
C LEU A 107 -11.80 2.28 -7.73
N PRO A 108 -12.43 3.44 -8.01
CA PRO A 108 -13.73 3.77 -7.41
C PRO A 108 -14.82 2.76 -7.77
N GLU A 109 -14.90 2.33 -9.03
CA GLU A 109 -15.89 1.34 -9.49
C GLU A 109 -15.64 -0.02 -8.82
N ALA A 110 -14.37 -0.46 -8.76
CA ALA A 110 -14.00 -1.71 -8.08
C ALA A 110 -14.34 -1.67 -6.59
N HIS A 111 -14.15 -0.52 -5.93
CA HIS A 111 -14.55 -0.31 -4.54
C HIS A 111 -16.07 -0.43 -4.38
N GLU A 112 -16.86 0.24 -5.23
CA GLU A 112 -18.33 0.14 -5.18
C GLU A 112 -18.83 -1.28 -5.41
N GLU A 113 -18.20 -2.06 -6.29
CA GLU A 113 -18.57 -3.43 -6.55
C GLU A 113 -18.39 -4.34 -5.32
N LEU A 114 -17.32 -4.16 -4.56
CA LEU A 114 -17.13 -4.87 -3.29
C LEU A 114 -18.30 -4.61 -2.31
N PHE A 115 -18.78 -3.37 -2.23
CA PHE A 115 -19.91 -3.00 -1.38
C PHE A 115 -21.26 -3.51 -1.88
N LYS A 116 -21.46 -3.63 -3.21
CA LYS A 116 -22.72 -4.16 -3.78
C LYS A 116 -22.85 -5.68 -3.57
N GLN A 117 -21.75 -6.41 -3.72
CA GLN A 117 -21.74 -7.87 -3.50
C GLN A 117 -22.12 -8.25 -2.07
N GLU A 118 -21.79 -7.43 -1.08
CA GLU A 118 -22.21 -7.65 0.31
C GLU A 118 -23.70 -7.43 0.53
N ASN A 119 -24.28 -6.37 -0.02
CA ASN A 119 -25.71 -6.09 0.11
C ASN A 119 -26.59 -7.19 -0.51
N GLU A 120 -26.08 -7.92 -1.50
CA GLU A 120 -26.73 -9.10 -2.06
C GLU A 120 -26.47 -10.37 -1.22
N SER A 121 -25.37 -10.39 -0.46
CA SER A 121 -24.93 -11.52 0.38
C SER A 121 -25.45 -11.47 1.82
N GLU A 122 -26.19 -10.43 2.24
CA GLU A 122 -26.82 -10.34 3.59
C GLU A 122 -27.71 -11.54 3.96
N LYS A 123 -27.85 -12.53 3.07
CA LYS A 123 -28.45 -13.84 3.32
C LYS A 123 -27.46 -14.93 3.75
N GLN A 124 -26.15 -14.63 3.82
CA GLN A 124 -25.12 -15.56 4.30
C GLN A 124 -24.27 -14.87 5.39
N GLU A 125 -24.30 -15.43 6.58
CA GLU A 125 -23.78 -14.90 7.86
C GLU A 125 -22.27 -14.59 7.95
N ASN A 126 -21.52 -14.43 6.85
CA ASN A 126 -20.05 -14.32 6.91
C ASN A 126 -19.37 -13.39 5.88
N SER A 127 -20.05 -12.42 5.28
CA SER A 127 -19.35 -11.41 4.48
C SER A 127 -19.25 -10.09 5.23
N SER A 128 -18.07 -9.71 5.67
CA SER A 128 -17.81 -8.41 6.28
C SER A 128 -17.00 -7.54 5.33
N LEU A 129 -17.40 -6.28 5.17
CA LEU A 129 -16.64 -5.26 4.44
C LEU A 129 -15.17 -5.24 4.89
N PRO A 130 -14.23 -5.00 3.97
CA PRO A 130 -12.84 -4.93 4.35
C PRO A 130 -12.62 -3.79 5.36
N LYS A 131 -11.86 -4.06 6.40
CA LYS A 131 -11.45 -3.07 7.41
C LYS A 131 -10.68 -1.91 6.78
N GLY A 132 -9.98 -2.16 5.69
CA GLY A 132 -9.16 -1.24 4.93
C GLY A 132 -8.50 -1.97 3.77
N TYR A 133 -7.53 -1.31 3.18
CA TYR A 133 -6.79 -1.83 2.03
C TYR A 133 -5.31 -1.99 2.34
N ALA A 134 -4.69 -2.94 1.68
CA ALA A 134 -3.23 -3.04 1.62
C ALA A 134 -2.77 -3.04 0.16
N VAL A 135 -1.68 -2.35 -0.13
CA VAL A 135 -1.10 -2.22 -1.46
C VAL A 135 0.36 -2.68 -1.45
N ILE A 136 0.68 -3.66 -2.27
CA ILE A 136 2.01 -4.27 -2.33
C ILE A 136 2.78 -3.73 -3.52
N PHE A 137 3.95 -3.15 -3.27
CA PHE A 137 4.90 -2.70 -4.27
C PHE A 137 6.09 -3.63 -4.30
N GLY A 138 6.44 -4.11 -5.48
CA GLY A 138 7.49 -5.08 -5.67
C GLY A 138 8.89 -4.49 -5.86
N ASN A 139 9.83 -5.40 -6.00
CA ASN A 139 11.22 -5.10 -6.29
C ASN A 139 11.37 -4.28 -7.58
N GLU A 140 12.34 -3.35 -7.61
CA GLU A 140 12.54 -2.41 -8.72
C GLU A 140 12.87 -3.09 -10.06
N VAL A 141 13.34 -4.32 -10.03
CA VAL A 141 13.74 -5.09 -11.22
C VAL A 141 12.73 -6.19 -11.55
N LYS A 142 12.25 -6.89 -10.52
CA LYS A 142 11.44 -8.11 -10.68
C LYS A 142 9.95 -7.89 -10.52
N GLY A 143 9.54 -6.70 -10.03
CA GLY A 143 8.14 -6.45 -9.66
C GLY A 143 7.71 -7.24 -8.43
N VAL A 144 6.40 -7.43 -8.26
CA VAL A 144 5.82 -8.27 -7.21
C VAL A 144 5.98 -9.74 -7.61
N LYS A 145 6.40 -10.58 -6.66
CA LYS A 145 6.55 -12.03 -6.90
C LYS A 145 5.21 -12.66 -7.29
N GLN A 146 5.23 -13.63 -8.21
CA GLN A 146 4.02 -14.27 -8.71
C GLN A 146 3.18 -14.91 -7.59
N ASN A 147 3.82 -15.58 -6.64
CA ASN A 147 3.12 -16.18 -5.51
C ASN A 147 2.43 -15.14 -4.61
N ILE A 148 2.97 -13.91 -4.50
CA ILE A 148 2.33 -12.81 -3.79
C ILE A 148 1.14 -12.26 -4.58
N VAL A 149 1.28 -12.14 -5.90
CA VAL A 149 0.16 -11.82 -6.80
C VAL A 149 -0.98 -12.83 -6.63
N ASP A 150 -0.65 -14.13 -6.61
CA ASP A 150 -1.62 -15.22 -6.45
C ASP A 150 -2.31 -15.21 -5.07
N MET A 151 -1.62 -14.71 -4.03
CA MET A 151 -2.18 -14.54 -2.69
C MET A 151 -3.03 -13.27 -2.53
N SER A 152 -2.88 -12.30 -3.42
CA SER A 152 -3.60 -11.03 -3.35
C SER A 152 -5.06 -11.20 -3.74
N ASP A 153 -5.93 -10.31 -3.24
CA ASP A 153 -7.36 -10.32 -3.57
C ASP A 153 -7.63 -9.67 -4.93
N GLY A 154 -6.68 -8.86 -5.41
CA GLY A 154 -6.71 -8.25 -6.73
C GLY A 154 -5.38 -7.65 -7.13
N CYS A 155 -5.31 -7.17 -8.37
CA CYS A 155 -4.17 -6.42 -8.89
C CYS A 155 -4.64 -5.07 -9.43
N LEU A 156 -3.85 -4.03 -9.16
CA LEU A 156 -4.03 -2.71 -9.73
C LEU A 156 -2.86 -2.36 -10.63
N GLU A 157 -3.15 -1.80 -11.80
CA GLU A 157 -2.13 -1.33 -12.72
C GLU A 157 -2.28 0.17 -13.01
N ILE A 158 -1.15 0.85 -13.17
CA ILE A 158 -1.11 2.21 -13.71
C ILE A 158 -0.88 2.13 -15.20
N SER A 159 -1.85 2.62 -16.00
CA SER A 159 -1.68 2.70 -17.45
C SER A 159 -0.50 3.57 -17.82
N GLN A 160 0.44 3.04 -18.61
CA GLN A 160 1.63 3.74 -19.06
C GLN A 160 1.65 3.84 -20.58
N PHE A 161 2.01 4.99 -21.11
CA PHE A 161 1.96 5.29 -22.55
C PHE A 161 3.35 5.65 -23.11
N GLY A 162 4.39 5.49 -22.32
CA GLY A 162 5.77 5.81 -22.67
C GLY A 162 6.54 4.61 -23.22
N THR A 163 7.84 4.78 -23.35
CA THR A 163 8.75 3.74 -23.85
C THR A 163 9.34 2.85 -22.76
N LYS A 164 9.15 3.18 -21.50
CA LYS A 164 9.63 2.39 -20.36
C LYS A 164 8.53 1.48 -19.83
N HIS A 165 8.94 0.32 -19.31
CA HIS A 165 8.00 -0.71 -18.84
C HIS A 165 7.52 -0.49 -17.40
N SER A 166 8.15 0.40 -16.64
CA SER A 166 7.80 0.65 -15.24
C SER A 166 8.14 2.07 -14.79
N LEU A 167 7.38 2.55 -13.81
CA LEU A 167 7.70 3.75 -13.05
C LEU A 167 8.64 3.40 -11.87
N ASN A 168 9.32 4.41 -11.34
CA ASN A 168 10.02 4.28 -10.07
C ASN A 168 9.02 3.89 -8.96
N VAL A 169 9.40 2.94 -8.09
CA VAL A 169 8.50 2.39 -7.07
C VAL A 169 7.97 3.46 -6.11
N SER A 170 8.77 4.44 -5.71
CA SER A 170 8.31 5.52 -4.81
C SER A 170 7.35 6.49 -5.49
N VAL A 171 7.52 6.71 -6.79
CA VAL A 171 6.56 7.48 -7.62
C VAL A 171 5.25 6.72 -7.74
N THR A 172 5.31 5.43 -8.06
CA THR A 172 4.14 4.54 -8.10
C THR A 172 3.39 4.55 -6.78
N ALA A 173 4.11 4.43 -5.67
CA ALA A 173 3.52 4.46 -4.33
C ALA A 173 2.81 5.80 -4.06
N GLY A 174 3.42 6.93 -4.42
CA GLY A 174 2.78 8.25 -4.27
C GLY A 174 1.48 8.38 -5.06
N ILE A 175 1.44 7.89 -6.31
CA ILE A 175 0.24 7.89 -7.15
C ILE A 175 -0.86 7.01 -6.53
N VAL A 176 -0.52 5.77 -6.16
CA VAL A 176 -1.49 4.82 -5.59
C VAL A 176 -2.03 5.32 -4.25
N VAL A 177 -1.17 5.78 -3.34
CA VAL A 177 -1.59 6.33 -2.04
C VAL A 177 -2.52 7.54 -2.23
N TRP A 178 -2.26 8.40 -3.20
CA TRP A 178 -3.14 9.52 -3.54
C TRP A 178 -4.53 9.05 -4.01
N GLU A 179 -4.60 8.03 -4.87
CA GLU A 179 -5.88 7.50 -5.34
C GLU A 179 -6.71 6.92 -4.18
N PHE A 180 -6.07 6.16 -3.27
CA PHE A 180 -6.74 5.67 -2.07
C PHE A 180 -7.13 6.79 -1.10
N ALA A 181 -6.33 7.84 -0.97
CA ALA A 181 -6.69 8.99 -0.15
C ALA A 181 -7.94 9.71 -0.69
N LYS A 182 -8.06 9.89 -2.00
CA LYS A 182 -9.28 10.42 -2.63
C LYS A 182 -10.48 9.52 -2.39
N LEU A 183 -10.30 8.20 -2.56
CA LEU A 183 -11.38 7.24 -2.38
C LEU A 183 -11.93 7.20 -0.97
N LEU A 184 -11.05 7.29 0.04
CA LEU A 184 -11.41 6.97 1.43
C LEU A 184 -11.60 8.21 2.33
N LYS A 185 -11.10 9.38 1.96
CA LYS A 185 -11.11 10.58 2.83
C LYS A 185 -11.44 11.90 2.16
N LEU A 186 -11.33 12.02 0.86
CA LEU A 186 -11.62 13.24 0.13
C LEU A 186 -12.94 13.13 -0.63
#